data_ee65e05784cb1c26622f380144851c37
#
_entry.id   ee65e05784cb1c26622f380144851c37
#
_cell.length_a   1.000
_cell.length_b   1.000
_cell.length_c   1.000
_cell.angle_alpha   90.00
_cell.angle_beta   90.00
_cell.angle_gamma   90.00
#
_symmetry.space_group_name_H-M   'P 1'
#
loop_
_entity.id
_entity.type
_entity.pdbx_description
1 polymer ?
#
loop_
_entity_poly.entity_id
_entity_poly.type
_entity_poly.pdbx_seq_one_letter_code
_entity_poly.pdbx_strand_id
1 'polypeptide(L)'
;MQRLISYNHKGLRQWGVLTEDSKSIIPAELLEETYFIPLGETMDEFIETGDEGLLNLAKVLEMNKEDQSIPPVSLSEVEIAVPFYPKRNIFCVGKNYQSHVKEFEKNTNAKNPLHPIFFTKATTSVIGTNEEIDLHRDVTSQVDYEGELG
;
A
#
# COMPACT_ATOMS: atom_id res chain seq x y z
N MET A 1 0.64 -15.34 -5.51
CA MET A 1 0.97 -14.19 -4.64
C MET A 1 -0.32 -13.47 -4.35
N GLN A 2 -0.67 -13.32 -3.08
CA GLN A 2 -1.88 -12.61 -2.66
C GLN A 2 -1.64 -11.11 -2.77
N ARG A 3 -2.67 -10.36 -3.18
CA ARG A 3 -2.65 -8.90 -3.26
C ARG A 3 -3.68 -8.36 -2.29
N LEU A 4 -3.21 -7.56 -1.35
CA LEU A 4 -4.03 -6.93 -0.32
C LEU A 4 -4.41 -5.52 -0.75
N ILE A 5 -5.58 -5.07 -0.31
CA ILE A 5 -6.11 -3.76 -0.64
C ILE A 5 -6.87 -3.18 0.55
N SER A 6 -6.65 -1.89 0.83
CA SER A 6 -7.52 -1.11 1.69
C SER A 6 -8.52 -0.33 0.84
N TYR A 7 -9.76 -0.26 1.29
CA TYR A 7 -10.84 0.39 0.54
C TYR A 7 -11.89 0.97 1.47
N ASN A 8 -12.65 1.92 0.96
CA ASN A 8 -13.85 2.45 1.60
C ASN A 8 -15.09 1.84 0.95
N HIS A 9 -15.95 1.25 1.74
CA HIS A 9 -17.23 0.70 1.30
C HIS A 9 -18.33 1.13 2.26
N LYS A 10 -19.39 1.76 1.73
CA LYS A 10 -20.51 2.29 2.53
C LYS A 10 -20.10 3.19 3.70
N GLY A 11 -19.04 3.98 3.51
CA GLY A 11 -18.52 4.92 4.52
C GLY A 11 -17.62 4.28 5.58
N LEU A 12 -17.31 3.00 5.48
CA LEU A 12 -16.39 2.29 6.37
C LEU A 12 -15.09 1.97 5.65
N ARG A 13 -13.97 2.21 6.31
CA ARG A 13 -12.67 1.77 5.84
C ARG A 13 -12.47 0.30 6.21
N GLN A 14 -12.16 -0.50 5.21
CA GLN A 14 -11.99 -1.94 5.32
C GLN A 14 -10.73 -2.36 4.56
N TRP A 15 -10.36 -3.61 4.70
CA TRP A 15 -9.33 -4.23 3.89
C TRP A 15 -9.74 -5.63 3.45
N GLY A 16 -9.02 -6.17 2.48
CA GLY A 16 -9.30 -7.51 1.99
C GLY A 16 -8.29 -7.97 0.95
N VAL A 17 -8.60 -9.09 0.31
CA VAL A 17 -7.77 -9.73 -0.69
C VAL A 17 -8.40 -9.58 -2.06
N LEU A 18 -7.64 -9.06 -3.03
CA LEU A 18 -8.07 -9.02 -4.42
C LEU A 18 -8.21 -10.43 -4.99
N THR A 19 -9.29 -10.67 -5.71
CA THR A 19 -9.48 -11.89 -6.51
C THR A 19 -8.40 -12.00 -7.60
N GLU A 20 -8.19 -13.20 -8.14
CA GLU A 20 -7.16 -13.45 -9.15
C GLU A 20 -7.32 -12.57 -10.38
N ASP A 21 -8.57 -12.36 -10.81
CA ASP A 21 -8.93 -11.51 -11.95
C ASP A 21 -8.86 -10.00 -11.65
N SER A 22 -8.57 -9.60 -10.41
CA SER A 22 -8.49 -8.22 -9.92
C SER A 22 -9.79 -7.41 -10.08
N LYS A 23 -10.95 -8.05 -10.12
CA LYS A 23 -12.24 -7.36 -10.29
C LYS A 23 -13.04 -7.26 -9.01
N SER A 24 -12.68 -8.03 -8.01
CA SER A 24 -13.41 -8.09 -6.74
C SER A 24 -12.47 -8.24 -5.56
N ILE A 25 -13.01 -8.05 -4.37
CA ILE A 25 -12.31 -8.10 -3.10
C ILE A 25 -13.03 -9.14 -2.23
N ILE A 26 -12.26 -10.01 -1.60
CA ILE A 26 -12.75 -10.85 -0.50
C ILE A 26 -12.50 -10.07 0.79
N PRO A 27 -13.54 -9.58 1.49
CA PRO A 27 -13.36 -8.78 2.71
C PRO A 27 -12.71 -9.58 3.84
N ALA A 28 -11.70 -9.00 4.49
CA ALA A 28 -11.01 -9.65 5.60
C ALA A 28 -11.91 -9.82 6.83
N GLU A 29 -12.75 -8.83 7.12
CA GLU A 29 -13.76 -8.89 8.18
C GLU A 29 -14.65 -10.12 8.04
N LEU A 30 -15.19 -10.38 6.84
CA LEU A 30 -16.04 -11.55 6.61
C LEU A 30 -15.28 -12.87 6.71
N LEU A 31 -13.98 -12.88 6.30
CA LEU A 31 -13.12 -14.05 6.51
C LEU A 31 -12.93 -14.34 7.99
N GLU A 32 -12.61 -13.31 8.79
CA GLU A 32 -12.44 -13.43 10.23
C GLU A 32 -13.74 -13.91 10.91
N GLU A 33 -14.86 -13.27 10.62
CA GLU A 33 -16.17 -13.60 11.21
C GLU A 33 -16.63 -15.01 10.85
N THR A 34 -16.42 -15.46 9.61
CA THR A 34 -16.88 -16.75 9.14
C THR A 34 -16.07 -17.90 9.69
N TYR A 35 -14.74 -17.74 9.74
CA TYR A 35 -13.83 -18.83 10.12
C TYR A 35 -13.29 -18.73 11.54
N PHE A 36 -13.61 -17.65 12.26
CA PHE A 36 -13.16 -17.42 13.65
C PHE A 36 -11.63 -17.45 13.80
N ILE A 37 -10.90 -16.95 12.79
CA ILE A 37 -9.45 -16.85 12.76
C ILE A 37 -9.07 -15.39 12.67
N PRO A 38 -8.36 -14.82 13.66
CA PRO A 38 -8.08 -13.39 13.71
C PRO A 38 -7.17 -12.94 12.57
N LEU A 39 -7.56 -11.85 11.91
CA LEU A 39 -6.82 -11.18 10.84
C LEU A 39 -6.50 -9.72 11.20
N GLY A 40 -7.28 -9.10 12.11
CA GLY A 40 -7.21 -7.69 12.45
C GLY A 40 -8.22 -6.84 11.67
N GLU A 41 -8.79 -5.87 12.36
CA GLU A 41 -9.85 -4.99 11.83
C GLU A 41 -9.33 -4.08 10.70
N THR A 42 -8.05 -3.71 10.75
CA THR A 42 -7.41 -2.83 9.77
C THR A 42 -6.21 -3.48 9.11
N MET A 43 -5.80 -2.97 7.92
CA MET A 43 -4.56 -3.39 7.28
C MET A 43 -3.34 -3.14 8.17
N ASP A 44 -3.37 -2.06 8.94
CA ASP A 44 -2.28 -1.70 9.87
C ASP A 44 -2.13 -2.76 10.96
N GLU A 45 -3.25 -3.20 11.56
CA GLU A 45 -3.26 -4.28 12.55
C GLU A 45 -2.82 -5.62 11.94
N PHE A 46 -3.31 -5.94 10.74
CA PHE A 46 -2.87 -7.14 10.04
C PHE A 46 -1.35 -7.15 9.83
N ILE A 47 -0.76 -6.03 9.39
CA ILE A 47 0.70 -5.91 9.19
C ILE A 47 1.45 -6.17 10.51
N GLU A 48 0.90 -5.74 11.66
CA GLU A 48 1.52 -5.94 12.97
C GLU A 48 1.54 -7.40 13.43
N THR A 49 0.63 -8.22 12.93
CA THR A 49 0.62 -9.65 13.26
C THR A 49 1.79 -10.42 12.64
N GLY A 50 2.45 -9.87 11.63
CA GLY A 50 3.62 -10.46 10.98
C GLY A 50 3.33 -11.84 10.36
N ASP A 51 4.21 -12.78 10.61
CA ASP A 51 4.11 -14.14 10.05
C ASP A 51 2.85 -14.90 10.49
N GLU A 52 2.38 -14.67 11.71
CA GLU A 52 1.16 -15.29 12.22
C GLU A 52 -0.06 -14.86 11.41
N GLY A 53 -0.20 -13.56 11.14
CA GLY A 53 -1.27 -13.04 10.29
C GLY A 53 -1.25 -13.59 8.88
N LEU A 54 -0.06 -13.74 8.30
CA LEU A 54 0.10 -14.34 6.97
C LEU A 54 -0.34 -15.81 6.94
N LEU A 55 -0.01 -16.58 7.98
CA LEU A 55 -0.47 -17.97 8.12
C LEU A 55 -1.97 -18.06 8.30
N ASN A 56 -2.55 -17.20 9.14
CA ASN A 56 -3.99 -17.11 9.36
C ASN A 56 -4.72 -16.76 8.06
N LEU A 57 -4.24 -15.76 7.35
CA LEU A 57 -4.81 -15.35 6.06
C LEU A 57 -4.77 -16.49 5.03
N ALA A 58 -3.64 -17.16 4.91
CA ALA A 58 -3.51 -18.30 4.00
C ALA A 58 -4.52 -19.40 4.32
N LYS A 59 -4.73 -19.70 5.61
CA LYS A 59 -5.67 -20.70 6.07
C LYS A 59 -7.13 -20.36 5.75
N VAL A 60 -7.56 -19.13 6.07
CA VAL A 60 -8.95 -18.71 5.79
C VAL A 60 -9.25 -18.61 4.32
N LEU A 61 -8.27 -18.22 3.50
CA LEU A 61 -8.44 -18.19 2.04
C LEU A 61 -8.57 -19.59 1.45
N GLU A 62 -7.86 -20.59 1.96
CA GLU A 62 -8.02 -21.98 1.53
C GLU A 62 -9.40 -22.52 1.92
N MET A 63 -9.87 -22.24 3.14
CA MET A 63 -11.20 -22.61 3.58
C MET A 63 -12.28 -21.98 2.70
N ASN A 64 -12.18 -20.68 2.43
CA ASN A 64 -13.13 -19.95 1.57
C ASN A 64 -13.11 -20.45 0.10
N LYS A 65 -11.96 -20.92 -0.36
CA LYS A 65 -11.86 -21.51 -1.70
C LYS A 65 -12.62 -22.83 -1.81
N GLU A 66 -12.68 -23.61 -0.74
CA GLU A 66 -13.39 -24.88 -0.68
C GLU A 66 -14.90 -24.68 -0.58
N ASP A 67 -15.38 -23.81 0.29
CA ASP A 67 -16.80 -23.67 0.61
C ASP A 67 -17.49 -22.48 -0.08
N GLN A 68 -16.73 -21.50 -0.57
CA GLN A 68 -17.19 -20.28 -1.25
C GLN A 68 -18.24 -19.51 -0.43
N SER A 69 -18.09 -19.50 0.89
CA SER A 69 -19.08 -18.93 1.82
C SER A 69 -19.12 -17.41 1.77
N ILE A 70 -18.04 -16.75 1.32
CA ILE A 70 -17.92 -15.28 1.33
C ILE A 70 -18.12 -14.73 -0.06
N PRO A 71 -19.19 -13.95 -0.29
CA PRO A 71 -19.38 -13.28 -1.56
C PRO A 71 -18.33 -12.17 -1.73
N PRO A 72 -17.62 -12.12 -2.88
CA PRO A 72 -16.69 -11.04 -3.14
C PRO A 72 -17.43 -9.73 -3.43
N VAL A 73 -16.88 -8.61 -2.98
CA VAL A 73 -17.36 -7.26 -3.27
C VAL A 73 -16.71 -6.77 -4.55
N SER A 74 -17.49 -6.22 -5.47
CA SER A 74 -16.95 -5.68 -6.73
C SER A 74 -16.04 -4.48 -6.47
N LEU A 75 -14.89 -4.43 -7.16
CA LEU A 75 -13.98 -3.28 -7.08
C LEU A 75 -14.63 -1.97 -7.59
N SER A 76 -15.65 -2.08 -8.44
CA SER A 76 -16.40 -0.90 -8.92
C SER A 76 -17.39 -0.32 -7.88
N GLU A 77 -17.65 -1.02 -6.78
CA GLU A 77 -18.56 -0.59 -5.71
C GLU A 77 -17.82 0.06 -4.53
N VAL A 78 -16.49 0.14 -4.60
CA VAL A 78 -15.65 0.63 -3.52
C VAL A 78 -14.72 1.75 -4.00
N GLU A 79 -14.23 2.52 -3.06
CA GLU A 79 -13.18 3.51 -3.25
C GLU A 79 -11.86 2.95 -2.72
N ILE A 80 -10.82 2.88 -3.57
CA ILE A 80 -9.50 2.41 -3.12
C ILE A 80 -8.94 3.45 -2.16
N ALA A 81 -8.62 3.01 -0.96
CA ALA A 81 -8.06 3.86 0.09
C ALA A 81 -6.53 3.78 0.14
N VAL A 82 -5.93 4.64 0.94
CA VAL A 82 -4.51 4.52 1.34
C VAL A 82 -4.25 3.09 1.83
N PRO A 83 -3.22 2.40 1.35
CA PRO A 83 -3.02 0.99 1.70
C PRO A 83 -2.85 0.79 3.22
N PHE A 84 -2.03 1.60 3.85
CA PHE A 84 -1.83 1.64 5.30
C PHE A 84 -1.27 3.01 5.71
N TYR A 85 -1.34 3.35 7.00
CA TYR A 85 -0.75 4.56 7.54
C TYR A 85 0.54 4.23 8.28
N PRO A 86 1.72 4.65 7.75
CA PRO A 86 2.98 4.37 8.41
C PRO A 86 3.02 5.00 9.81
N LYS A 87 3.40 4.23 10.83
CA LYS A 87 3.54 4.74 12.21
C LYS A 87 4.78 5.62 12.41
N ARG A 88 5.72 5.57 11.48
CA ARG A 88 6.98 6.32 11.49
C ARG A 88 7.25 6.91 10.12
N ASN A 89 8.12 7.91 10.06
CA ASN A 89 8.55 8.47 8.79
C ASN A 89 9.07 7.40 7.83
N ILE A 90 8.75 7.58 6.56
CA ILE A 90 9.21 6.70 5.49
C ILE A 90 10.67 7.04 5.21
N PHE A 91 11.55 6.03 5.23
CA PHE A 91 12.95 6.18 4.86
C PHE A 91 13.10 5.97 3.36
N CYS A 92 13.77 6.92 2.71
CA CYS A 92 14.02 6.88 1.28
C CYS A 92 15.52 6.89 1.02
N VAL A 93 15.94 6.26 -0.08
CA VAL A 93 17.33 6.24 -0.55
C VAL A 93 17.46 7.11 -1.79
N GLY A 94 18.14 8.24 -1.66
CA GLY A 94 18.38 9.13 -2.78
C GLY A 94 19.40 8.57 -3.78
N LYS A 95 19.18 8.84 -5.07
CA LYS A 95 20.02 8.39 -6.20
C LYS A 95 20.24 6.87 -6.25
N ASN A 96 19.20 6.12 -5.98
CA ASN A 96 19.24 4.67 -5.87
C ASN A 96 19.45 3.96 -7.22
N TYR A 97 18.99 4.55 -8.32
CA TYR A 97 19.03 3.93 -9.66
C TYR A 97 20.13 4.56 -10.53
N GLN A 98 20.95 3.73 -11.17
CA GLN A 98 22.08 4.19 -12.01
C GLN A 98 21.66 5.10 -13.18
N SER A 99 20.48 4.89 -13.76
CA SER A 99 19.93 5.74 -14.80
C SER A 99 19.67 7.15 -14.30
N HIS A 100 19.05 7.28 -13.14
CA HIS A 100 18.76 8.54 -12.47
C HIS A 100 20.05 9.28 -12.07
N VAL A 101 21.03 8.55 -11.57
CA VAL A 101 22.37 9.12 -11.27
C VAL A 101 23.02 9.74 -12.50
N LYS A 102 23.04 9.04 -13.64
CA LYS A 102 23.63 9.54 -14.90
C LYS A 102 22.90 10.76 -15.45
N GLU A 103 21.60 10.82 -15.29
CA GLU A 103 20.78 11.98 -15.69
C GLU A 103 21.10 13.20 -14.82
N PHE A 104 21.19 13.01 -13.51
CA PHE A 104 21.55 14.05 -12.57
C PHE A 104 22.97 14.60 -12.80
N GLU A 105 23.97 13.74 -13.05
CA GLU A 105 25.35 14.13 -13.35
C GLU A 105 25.43 14.98 -14.63
N LYS A 106 24.67 14.64 -15.67
CA LYS A 106 24.61 15.43 -16.91
C LYS A 106 24.03 16.82 -16.71
N ASN A 107 23.05 16.94 -15.83
CA ASN A 107 22.30 18.18 -15.64
C ASN A 107 22.92 19.12 -14.59
N THR A 108 23.69 18.61 -13.63
CA THR A 108 24.15 19.39 -12.48
C THR A 108 25.67 19.47 -12.31
N ASN A 109 26.47 18.73 -13.10
CA ASN A 109 27.92 18.56 -12.90
C ASN A 109 28.32 18.09 -11.48
N ALA A 110 27.36 17.59 -10.70
CA ALA A 110 27.60 17.13 -9.34
C ALA A 110 28.13 15.69 -9.37
N LYS A 111 29.22 15.44 -8.63
CA LYS A 111 29.76 14.09 -8.48
C LYS A 111 28.81 13.22 -7.66
N ASN A 112 28.78 11.94 -8.00
CA ASN A 112 28.07 10.95 -7.21
C ASN A 112 28.59 10.93 -5.77
N PRO A 113 27.71 10.90 -4.76
CA PRO A 113 28.15 10.75 -3.39
C PRO A 113 28.80 9.37 -3.17
N LEU A 114 29.86 9.33 -2.36
CA LEU A 114 30.55 8.08 -2.00
C LEU A 114 29.70 7.18 -1.09
N HIS A 115 28.69 7.73 -0.45
CA HIS A 115 27.82 7.03 0.49
C HIS A 115 26.36 7.20 0.09
N PRO A 116 25.48 6.24 0.40
CA PRO A 116 24.05 6.39 0.18
C PRO A 116 23.50 7.63 0.88
N ILE A 117 22.64 8.36 0.19
CA ILE A 117 21.90 9.49 0.77
C ILE A 117 20.58 8.96 1.29
N PHE A 118 20.30 9.19 2.57
CA PHE A 118 19.01 8.87 3.18
C PHE A 118 18.25 10.16 3.44
N PHE A 119 16.94 10.13 3.16
CA PHE A 119 16.02 11.18 3.54
C PHE A 119 14.70 10.55 4.02
N THR A 120 13.83 11.35 4.60
CA THR A 120 12.56 10.85 5.13
C THR A 120 11.39 11.65 4.59
N LYS A 121 10.24 10.97 4.46
CA LYS A 121 8.94 11.59 4.23
C LYS A 121 8.08 11.43 5.47
N ALA A 122 7.26 12.43 5.76
CA ALA A 122 6.33 12.38 6.88
C ALA A 122 5.26 11.29 6.64
N THR A 123 4.73 10.71 7.71
CA THR A 123 3.63 9.74 7.61
C THR A 123 2.39 10.32 6.94
N THR A 124 2.16 11.62 7.12
CA THR A 124 1.05 12.37 6.51
C THR A 124 1.22 12.66 5.02
N SER A 125 2.36 12.29 4.42
CA SER A 125 2.57 12.45 2.97
C SER A 125 2.02 11.30 2.14
N VAL A 126 1.50 10.24 2.77
CA VAL A 126 0.89 9.10 2.08
C VAL A 126 -0.51 9.47 1.65
N ILE A 127 -0.79 9.35 0.37
CA ILE A 127 -2.11 9.58 -0.22
C ILE A 127 -2.60 8.33 -0.95
N GLY A 128 -3.89 8.20 -1.13
CA GLY A 128 -4.54 7.09 -1.81
C GLY A 128 -4.62 7.26 -3.33
N THR A 129 -5.17 6.26 -3.96
CA THR A 129 -5.42 6.27 -5.41
C THR A 129 -6.44 7.35 -5.76
N ASN A 130 -6.15 8.18 -6.77
CA ASN A 130 -6.96 9.29 -7.23
C ASN A 130 -7.10 10.48 -6.24
N GLU A 131 -6.37 10.50 -5.14
CA GLU A 131 -6.29 11.68 -4.30
C GLU A 131 -5.44 12.78 -4.96
N GLU A 132 -5.75 14.03 -4.66
CA GLU A 132 -5.05 15.17 -5.24
C GLU A 132 -3.67 15.35 -4.60
N ILE A 133 -2.66 15.61 -5.43
CA ILE A 133 -1.32 15.99 -4.99
C ILE A 133 -1.28 17.50 -4.82
N ASP A 134 -1.08 17.99 -3.59
CA ASP A 134 -0.84 19.41 -3.37
C ASP A 134 0.53 19.81 -3.94
N LEU A 135 0.51 20.66 -4.94
CA LEU A 135 1.72 21.12 -5.63
C LEU A 135 2.44 22.26 -4.89
N HIS A 136 1.90 22.75 -3.77
CA HIS A 136 2.48 23.84 -2.98
C HIS A 136 2.95 25.02 -3.84
N ARG A 137 2.11 25.50 -4.77
CA ARG A 137 2.46 26.51 -5.78
C ARG A 137 2.81 27.88 -5.20
N ASP A 138 2.42 28.12 -3.96
CA ASP A 138 2.79 29.30 -3.18
C ASP A 138 4.26 29.27 -2.71
N VAL A 139 4.86 28.06 -2.66
CA VAL A 139 6.24 27.83 -2.18
C VAL A 139 7.19 27.48 -3.31
N THR A 140 6.76 26.66 -4.28
CA THR A 140 7.60 26.16 -5.36
C THR A 140 6.86 26.02 -6.69
N SER A 141 7.59 26.19 -7.80
CA SER A 141 7.13 25.85 -9.15
C SER A 141 7.82 24.59 -9.71
N GLN A 142 8.63 23.93 -8.90
CA GLN A 142 9.51 22.84 -9.32
C GLN A 142 9.16 21.55 -8.56
N VAL A 143 7.92 21.08 -8.74
CA VAL A 143 7.49 19.77 -8.23
C VAL A 143 7.77 18.74 -9.31
N ASP A 144 8.39 17.63 -8.94
CA ASP A 144 8.70 16.51 -9.81
C ASP A 144 8.20 15.19 -9.17
N TYR A 145 8.10 14.14 -9.97
CA TYR A 145 7.69 12.82 -9.53
C TYR A 145 8.88 11.85 -9.54
N GLU A 146 8.85 10.89 -8.63
CA GLU A 146 9.82 9.80 -8.59
C GLU A 146 9.07 8.47 -8.46
N GLY A 147 9.41 7.51 -9.33
CA GLY A 147 8.89 6.16 -9.26
C GLY A 147 9.93 5.24 -8.63
N GLU A 148 9.65 4.73 -7.44
CA GLU A 148 10.53 3.83 -6.73
C GLU A 148 9.80 2.60 -6.20
N LEU A 149 10.57 1.52 -5.97
CA LEU A 149 10.06 0.34 -5.28
C LEU A 149 10.00 0.64 -3.77
N GLY A 150 8.82 0.46 -3.18
CA GLY A 150 8.57 0.59 -1.75
C GLY A 150 8.28 -0.75 -1.07
#